data_b14a67d2ce59e5a606a2248eb854fdb3
#
_entry.id   b14a67d2ce59e5a606a2248eb854fdb3
#
_cell.length_a   1.000
_cell.length_b   1.000
_cell.length_c   1.000
_cell.angle_alpha   90.00
_cell.angle_beta   90.00
_cell.angle_gamma   90.00
#
_symmetry.space_group_name_H-M   'P 1'
#
loop_
_entity.id
_entity.type
_entity.pdbx_description
1 polymer ?
#
loop_
_entity_poly.entity_id
_entity_poly.type
_entity_poly.pdbx_seq_one_letter_code
_entity_poly.pdbx_strand_id
1 'polypeptide(L)'
;MRATREAFGEHLPVMGEKHRDIVALDADLGKATKVASFRESHPERFFQMGIAEANMIGVASGISEYGYKVFMASFGSFLTGRYDQIRCSLAYSNRPVVLVGTHVGMAIGKDGVTQMGLEDVSIMRALPNMKILNPASYSEAIKVIEYLCETELDSPYYLRLGRQPVEDWDMPFEFGKGQVIADGEDITIFATGCILGDVFEASKIIEETTSMSVRVVNMPTLKPIDEEIIVECAESTNMLFTVEDHSVVGGLGSAVSDVLTEHFPAKLSKIGLNDVFPESAPPADLYEKYGLSANKIAERVISESMG
;
A
#
# COMPACT_ATOMS: atom_id res chain seq x y z
N MET A 1 -8.21 -10.97 13.01
CA MET A 1 -7.52 -10.69 11.74
C MET A 1 -8.52 -10.46 10.62
N ARG A 2 -8.37 -9.38 9.86
CA ARG A 2 -9.24 -8.99 8.74
C ARG A 2 -8.39 -8.41 7.60
N ALA A 3 -8.86 -8.50 6.36
CA ALA A 3 -8.12 -7.94 5.21
C ALA A 3 -8.41 -6.44 5.03
N THR A 4 -7.42 -5.66 4.60
CA THR A 4 -7.59 -4.21 4.37
C THR A 4 -8.65 -3.90 3.31
N ARG A 5 -8.81 -4.76 2.27
CA ARG A 5 -9.90 -4.62 1.29
C ARG A 5 -11.32 -4.80 1.89
N GLU A 6 -11.44 -5.51 3.01
CA GLU A 6 -12.73 -5.66 3.70
C GLU A 6 -13.15 -4.36 4.35
N ALA A 7 -12.19 -3.59 4.90
CA ALA A 7 -12.44 -2.24 5.38
C ALA A 7 -13.04 -1.36 4.26
N PHE A 8 -12.48 -1.43 3.05
CA PHE A 8 -13.02 -0.70 1.90
C PHE A 8 -14.48 -1.08 1.59
N GLY A 9 -14.77 -2.40 1.52
CA GLY A 9 -16.13 -2.87 1.23
C GLY A 9 -17.16 -2.52 2.29
N GLU A 10 -16.77 -2.49 3.56
CA GLU A 10 -17.68 -2.23 4.66
C GLU A 10 -17.82 -0.73 4.97
N HIS A 11 -16.76 0.04 4.79
CA HIS A 11 -16.74 1.43 5.23
C HIS A 11 -17.10 2.43 4.12
N LEU A 12 -16.77 2.17 2.85
CA LEU A 12 -17.18 3.06 1.76
C LEU A 12 -18.70 3.26 1.66
N PRO A 13 -19.57 2.23 1.83
CA PRO A 13 -21.02 2.44 1.89
C PRO A 13 -21.46 3.37 3.04
N VAL A 14 -20.82 3.24 4.21
CA VAL A 14 -21.12 4.13 5.38
C VAL A 14 -20.75 5.57 5.05
N MET A 15 -19.62 5.80 4.40
CA MET A 15 -19.22 7.13 3.95
C MET A 15 -20.14 7.65 2.84
N GLY A 16 -20.64 6.77 1.97
CA GLY A 16 -21.65 7.11 0.97
C GLY A 16 -22.96 7.63 1.51
N GLU A 17 -23.37 7.22 2.73
CA GLU A 17 -24.53 7.81 3.42
C GLU A 17 -24.26 9.26 3.86
N LYS A 18 -23.05 9.53 4.33
CA LYS A 18 -22.65 10.86 4.81
C LYS A 18 -22.35 11.83 3.66
N HIS A 19 -21.79 11.33 2.57
CA HIS A 19 -21.26 12.11 1.44
C HIS A 19 -21.97 11.70 0.13
N ARG A 20 -22.94 12.52 -0.32
CA ARG A 20 -23.75 12.25 -1.51
C ARG A 20 -22.99 12.42 -2.84
N ASP A 21 -21.82 13.00 -2.80
CA ASP A 21 -20.89 13.20 -3.92
C ASP A 21 -19.99 11.99 -4.18
N ILE A 22 -20.02 10.95 -3.33
CA ILE A 22 -19.26 9.72 -3.57
C ILE A 22 -19.93 8.85 -4.65
N VAL A 23 -19.11 8.45 -5.63
CA VAL A 23 -19.46 7.55 -6.73
C VAL A 23 -18.47 6.41 -6.79
N ALA A 24 -18.93 5.18 -7.04
CA ALA A 24 -18.06 4.02 -7.17
C ALA A 24 -18.18 3.36 -8.55
N LEU A 25 -17.04 2.91 -9.10
CA LEU A 25 -16.93 2.21 -10.37
C LEU A 25 -16.27 0.84 -10.20
N ASP A 26 -16.73 -0.13 -10.97
CA ASP A 26 -16.26 -1.52 -10.98
C ASP A 26 -16.01 -2.03 -12.40
N ALA A 27 -14.97 -2.82 -12.58
CA ALA A 27 -14.63 -3.51 -13.82
C ALA A 27 -14.86 -5.04 -13.70
N ASP A 28 -16.06 -5.43 -13.28
CA ASP A 28 -16.52 -6.83 -13.12
C ASP A 28 -15.78 -7.64 -12.02
N LEU A 29 -15.16 -6.95 -11.07
CA LEU A 29 -14.47 -7.55 -9.92
C LEU A 29 -15.07 -7.17 -8.56
N GLY A 30 -16.28 -6.61 -8.55
CA GLY A 30 -16.87 -5.98 -7.36
C GLY A 30 -16.95 -6.86 -6.12
N LYS A 31 -17.18 -8.18 -6.28
CA LYS A 31 -17.14 -9.14 -5.16
C LYS A 31 -15.73 -9.34 -4.62
N ALA A 32 -14.74 -9.40 -5.50
CA ALA A 32 -13.34 -9.61 -5.12
C ALA A 32 -12.74 -8.35 -4.49
N THR A 33 -12.96 -7.19 -5.08
CA THR A 33 -12.49 -5.88 -4.59
C THR A 33 -13.30 -5.37 -3.40
N LYS A 34 -14.47 -5.95 -3.14
CA LYS A 34 -15.46 -5.55 -2.14
C LYS A 34 -16.27 -4.29 -2.48
N VAL A 35 -16.05 -3.65 -3.62
CA VAL A 35 -16.84 -2.46 -4.02
C VAL A 35 -18.32 -2.78 -4.29
N ALA A 36 -18.68 -4.05 -4.47
CA ALA A 36 -20.07 -4.48 -4.65
C ALA A 36 -20.99 -4.08 -3.47
N SER A 37 -20.46 -3.96 -2.23
CA SER A 37 -21.23 -3.50 -1.08
C SER A 37 -21.73 -2.07 -1.25
N PHE A 38 -20.97 -1.21 -1.93
CA PHE A 38 -21.42 0.14 -2.27
C PHE A 38 -22.60 0.11 -3.24
N ARG A 39 -22.58 -0.78 -4.23
CA ARG A 39 -23.72 -0.98 -5.16
C ARG A 39 -24.99 -1.40 -4.42
N GLU A 40 -24.87 -2.26 -3.41
CA GLU A 40 -26.01 -2.74 -2.62
C GLU A 40 -26.68 -1.61 -1.83
N SER A 41 -25.91 -0.65 -1.34
CA SER A 41 -26.39 0.48 -0.55
C SER A 41 -26.75 1.72 -1.39
N HIS A 42 -26.03 1.95 -2.48
CA HIS A 42 -26.13 3.15 -3.31
C HIS A 42 -26.14 2.83 -4.82
N PRO A 43 -27.13 2.06 -5.31
CA PRO A 43 -27.14 1.59 -6.70
C PRO A 43 -27.16 2.74 -7.74
N GLU A 44 -27.73 3.89 -7.39
CA GLU A 44 -27.82 5.08 -8.26
C GLU A 44 -26.48 5.82 -8.45
N ARG A 45 -25.49 5.50 -7.61
CA ARG A 45 -24.13 6.09 -7.64
C ARG A 45 -23.06 5.05 -7.90
N PHE A 46 -23.45 3.88 -8.42
CA PHE A 46 -22.56 2.80 -8.78
C PHE A 46 -22.63 2.52 -10.28
N PHE A 47 -21.45 2.43 -10.92
CA PHE A 47 -21.35 2.17 -12.35
C PHE A 47 -20.53 0.91 -12.60
N GLN A 48 -21.18 -0.09 -13.23
CA GLN A 48 -20.52 -1.31 -13.70
C GLN A 48 -20.02 -1.08 -15.12
N MET A 49 -18.70 -1.15 -15.30
CA MET A 49 -18.05 -0.86 -16.60
C MET A 49 -17.78 -2.12 -17.44
N GLY A 50 -18.03 -3.32 -16.88
CA GLY A 50 -17.59 -4.59 -17.47
C GLY A 50 -16.06 -4.76 -17.36
N ILE A 51 -15.51 -5.77 -18.03
CA ILE A 51 -14.05 -6.03 -18.04
C ILE A 51 -13.38 -5.01 -18.98
N ALA A 52 -13.32 -3.74 -18.52
CA ALA A 52 -12.88 -2.61 -19.34
C ALA A 52 -12.22 -1.52 -18.48
N GLU A 53 -11.12 -1.84 -17.80
CA GLU A 53 -10.41 -0.93 -16.88
C GLU A 53 -9.98 0.38 -17.56
N ALA A 54 -9.54 0.32 -18.83
CA ALA A 54 -9.16 1.51 -19.58
C ALA A 54 -10.36 2.47 -19.76
N ASN A 55 -11.55 1.94 -20.06
CA ASN A 55 -12.77 2.73 -20.13
C ASN A 55 -13.20 3.24 -18.76
N MET A 56 -13.08 2.42 -17.71
CA MET A 56 -13.38 2.81 -16.32
C MET A 56 -12.55 4.04 -15.90
N ILE A 57 -11.25 4.07 -16.23
CA ILE A 57 -10.36 5.21 -15.94
C ILE A 57 -10.86 6.48 -16.65
N GLY A 58 -11.22 6.39 -17.93
CA GLY A 58 -11.74 7.53 -18.68
C GLY A 58 -13.07 8.05 -18.14
N VAL A 59 -13.99 7.17 -17.78
CA VAL A 59 -15.29 7.51 -17.17
C VAL A 59 -15.08 8.13 -15.80
N ALA A 60 -14.20 7.56 -14.95
CA ALA A 60 -13.87 8.12 -13.65
C ALA A 60 -13.32 9.54 -13.75
N SER A 61 -12.42 9.79 -14.72
CA SER A 61 -11.90 11.12 -15.01
C SER A 61 -13.02 12.10 -15.37
N GLY A 62 -13.95 11.70 -16.25
CA GLY A 62 -15.08 12.54 -16.65
C GLY A 62 -16.03 12.84 -15.50
N ILE A 63 -16.37 11.86 -14.67
CA ILE A 63 -17.27 12.04 -13.52
C ILE A 63 -16.62 13.00 -12.49
N SER A 64 -15.32 12.87 -12.23
CA SER A 64 -14.62 13.75 -11.27
C SER A 64 -14.62 15.22 -11.68
N GLU A 65 -14.72 15.53 -12.98
CA GLU A 65 -14.84 16.91 -13.50
C GLU A 65 -16.10 17.64 -13.03
N TYR A 66 -17.14 16.88 -12.71
CA TYR A 66 -18.40 17.41 -12.20
C TYR A 66 -18.45 17.52 -10.66
N GLY A 67 -17.30 17.40 -9.99
CA GLY A 67 -17.18 17.56 -8.54
C GLY A 67 -17.54 16.34 -7.72
N TYR A 68 -17.64 15.15 -8.35
CA TYR A 68 -17.85 13.91 -7.61
C TYR A 68 -16.52 13.32 -7.12
N LYS A 69 -16.52 12.75 -5.92
CA LYS A 69 -15.45 11.90 -5.38
C LYS A 69 -15.58 10.49 -5.94
N VAL A 70 -14.68 10.13 -6.84
CA VAL A 70 -14.79 8.88 -7.59
C VAL A 70 -13.84 7.84 -7.02
N PHE A 71 -14.39 6.70 -6.57
CA PHE A 71 -13.64 5.50 -6.19
C PHE A 71 -13.79 4.46 -7.29
N MET A 72 -12.70 4.08 -7.94
CA MET A 72 -12.71 3.03 -8.94
C MET A 72 -11.86 1.85 -8.48
N ALA A 73 -12.42 0.62 -8.49
CA ALA A 73 -11.79 -0.54 -7.91
C ALA A 73 -11.51 -1.65 -8.94
N SER A 74 -10.28 -2.16 -8.93
CA SER A 74 -9.87 -3.37 -9.66
C SER A 74 -8.68 -4.01 -8.93
N PHE A 75 -8.07 -5.08 -9.49
CA PHE A 75 -6.80 -5.58 -8.97
C PHE A 75 -5.66 -4.61 -9.31
N GLY A 76 -4.69 -4.50 -8.42
CA GLY A 76 -3.54 -3.61 -8.62
C GLY A 76 -2.83 -3.87 -9.95
N SER A 77 -2.58 -5.15 -10.30
CA SER A 77 -1.98 -5.55 -11.58
C SER A 77 -2.80 -5.15 -12.81
N PHE A 78 -4.14 -5.13 -12.71
CA PHE A 78 -5.00 -4.76 -13.84
C PHE A 78 -5.05 -3.24 -14.03
N LEU A 79 -5.01 -2.48 -12.94
CA LEU A 79 -4.89 -1.02 -13.00
C LEU A 79 -3.55 -0.60 -13.59
N THR A 80 -2.44 -1.16 -13.09
CA THR A 80 -1.09 -0.83 -13.58
C THR A 80 -0.89 -1.24 -15.04
N GLY A 81 -1.54 -2.31 -15.49
CA GLY A 81 -1.62 -2.67 -16.90
C GLY A 81 -2.29 -1.63 -17.81
N ARG A 82 -2.89 -0.58 -17.24
CA ARG A 82 -3.51 0.56 -17.94
C ARG A 82 -2.76 1.87 -17.65
N TYR A 83 -1.46 1.78 -17.48
CA TYR A 83 -0.59 2.90 -17.09
C TYR A 83 -0.78 4.14 -17.98
N ASP A 84 -0.87 3.97 -19.29
CA ASP A 84 -1.05 5.10 -20.23
C ASP A 84 -2.35 5.87 -19.96
N GLN A 85 -3.46 5.16 -19.74
CA GLN A 85 -4.75 5.79 -19.42
C GLN A 85 -4.69 6.51 -18.07
N ILE A 86 -4.07 5.92 -17.05
CA ILE A 86 -3.89 6.55 -15.73
C ILE A 86 -3.02 7.81 -15.89
N ARG A 87 -1.91 7.69 -16.63
CA ARG A 87 -1.00 8.81 -16.90
C ARG A 87 -1.71 9.99 -17.56
N CYS A 88 -2.42 9.72 -18.64
CA CYS A 88 -3.03 10.78 -19.45
C CYS A 88 -4.32 11.32 -18.83
N SER A 89 -5.21 10.43 -18.39
CA SER A 89 -6.57 10.81 -17.97
C SER A 89 -6.64 11.27 -16.51
N LEU A 90 -5.72 10.82 -15.65
CA LEU A 90 -5.77 11.14 -14.22
C LEU A 90 -4.57 11.98 -13.78
N ALA A 91 -3.34 11.47 -13.95
CA ALA A 91 -2.16 12.16 -13.42
C ALA A 91 -1.83 13.45 -14.17
N TYR A 92 -1.78 13.42 -15.51
CA TYR A 92 -1.51 14.61 -16.32
C TYR A 92 -2.64 15.64 -16.21
N SER A 93 -3.90 15.18 -16.24
CA SER A 93 -5.08 16.03 -16.11
C SER A 93 -5.36 16.46 -14.67
N ASN A 94 -4.59 15.97 -13.72
CA ASN A 94 -4.71 16.19 -12.27
C ASN A 94 -6.14 15.95 -11.74
N ARG A 95 -6.74 14.80 -12.06
CA ARG A 95 -8.12 14.46 -11.69
C ARG A 95 -8.19 13.81 -10.31
N PRO A 96 -9.04 14.31 -9.40
CA PRO A 96 -9.20 13.78 -8.04
C PRO A 96 -10.00 12.48 -8.02
N VAL A 97 -9.37 11.40 -8.48
CA VAL A 97 -9.93 10.04 -8.52
C VAL A 97 -9.13 9.14 -7.59
N VAL A 98 -9.82 8.32 -6.82
CA VAL A 98 -9.21 7.27 -5.99
C VAL A 98 -9.20 5.95 -6.76
N LEU A 99 -8.01 5.51 -7.15
CA LEU A 99 -7.76 4.20 -7.75
C LEU A 99 -7.54 3.19 -6.62
N VAL A 100 -8.49 2.29 -6.41
CA VAL A 100 -8.40 1.26 -5.37
C VAL A 100 -7.83 -0.01 -5.99
N GLY A 101 -6.53 -0.22 -5.83
CA GLY A 101 -5.81 -1.42 -6.24
C GLY A 101 -5.86 -2.48 -5.16
N THR A 102 -6.66 -3.54 -5.36
CA THR A 102 -6.71 -4.67 -4.43
C THR A 102 -5.85 -5.85 -4.90
N HIS A 103 -5.72 -6.89 -4.09
CA HIS A 103 -4.96 -8.10 -4.43
C HIS A 103 -3.49 -7.80 -4.77
N VAL A 104 -2.89 -6.90 -4.01
CA VAL A 104 -1.50 -6.48 -4.17
C VAL A 104 -0.54 -7.42 -3.44
N GLY A 105 0.73 -7.41 -3.87
CA GLY A 105 1.76 -8.28 -3.32
C GLY A 105 1.60 -9.75 -3.71
N MET A 106 2.37 -10.62 -3.05
CA MET A 106 2.35 -12.08 -3.27
C MET A 106 1.16 -12.79 -2.62
N ALA A 107 0.45 -12.11 -1.71
CA ALA A 107 -0.61 -12.73 -0.91
C ALA A 107 -1.86 -13.15 -1.71
N ILE A 108 -1.95 -12.83 -2.98
CA ILE A 108 -2.95 -13.42 -3.88
C ILE A 108 -2.71 -14.93 -4.08
N GLY A 109 -1.45 -15.36 -3.98
CA GLY A 109 -1.05 -16.75 -3.85
C GLY A 109 -1.29 -17.60 -5.10
N LYS A 110 -2.23 -18.56 -5.02
CA LYS A 110 -2.46 -19.56 -6.06
C LYS A 110 -2.92 -19.02 -7.41
N ASP A 111 -3.49 -17.82 -7.45
CA ASP A 111 -3.92 -17.19 -8.70
C ASP A 111 -2.72 -16.79 -9.59
N GLY A 112 -1.55 -16.65 -9.00
CA GLY A 112 -0.27 -16.50 -9.71
C GLY A 112 0.06 -15.07 -10.13
N VAL A 113 1.24 -14.93 -10.72
CA VAL A 113 1.91 -13.65 -10.98
C VAL A 113 1.11 -12.69 -11.88
N THR A 114 0.31 -13.21 -12.81
CA THR A 114 -0.50 -12.35 -13.70
C THR A 114 -1.56 -11.53 -12.95
N GLN A 115 -1.78 -11.86 -11.69
CA GLN A 115 -2.76 -11.19 -10.82
C GLN A 115 -2.11 -10.48 -9.62
N MET A 116 -0.83 -10.74 -9.37
CA MET A 116 -0.06 -10.10 -8.29
C MET A 116 0.30 -8.66 -8.67
N GLY A 117 0.00 -7.70 -7.81
CA GLY A 117 0.52 -6.33 -7.92
C GLY A 117 1.88 -6.26 -7.25
N LEU A 118 2.95 -6.41 -8.01
CA LEU A 118 4.33 -6.50 -7.50
C LEU A 118 5.17 -5.26 -7.81
N GLU A 119 4.78 -4.49 -8.81
CA GLU A 119 5.44 -3.28 -9.30
C GLU A 119 4.50 -2.06 -9.27
N ASP A 120 3.33 -2.21 -8.70
CA ASP A 120 2.26 -1.23 -8.69
C ASP A 120 2.67 0.10 -8.03
N VAL A 121 3.35 0.04 -6.89
CA VAL A 121 3.89 1.24 -6.22
C VAL A 121 4.95 1.92 -7.08
N SER A 122 5.86 1.17 -7.70
CA SER A 122 6.92 1.71 -8.57
C SER A 122 6.35 2.52 -9.72
N ILE A 123 5.38 1.95 -10.41
CA ILE A 123 4.73 2.56 -11.58
C ILE A 123 3.94 3.80 -11.16
N MET A 124 3.19 3.73 -10.06
CA MET A 124 2.38 4.84 -9.57
C MET A 124 3.25 5.96 -8.98
N ARG A 125 4.37 5.64 -8.30
CA ARG A 125 5.31 6.65 -7.79
C ARG A 125 5.93 7.49 -8.89
N ALA A 126 6.18 6.92 -10.07
CA ALA A 126 6.75 7.63 -11.21
C ALA A 126 5.80 8.69 -11.80
N LEU A 127 4.51 8.62 -11.53
CA LEU A 127 3.55 9.60 -12.07
C LEU A 127 3.55 10.90 -11.26
N PRO A 128 3.76 12.09 -11.90
CA PRO A 128 3.48 13.36 -11.24
C PRO A 128 2.04 13.43 -10.72
N ASN A 129 1.80 14.19 -9.67
CA ASN A 129 0.52 14.39 -9.00
C ASN A 129 -0.09 13.16 -8.31
N MET A 130 0.33 11.93 -8.63
CA MET A 130 -0.18 10.72 -7.99
C MET A 130 0.23 10.67 -6.52
N LYS A 131 -0.73 10.48 -5.61
CA LYS A 131 -0.51 10.20 -4.18
C LYS A 131 -0.71 8.72 -3.92
N ILE A 132 0.01 8.12 -2.96
CA ILE A 132 -0.01 6.67 -2.72
C ILE A 132 -0.21 6.36 -1.25
N LEU A 133 -1.23 5.57 -0.96
CA LEU A 133 -1.61 5.11 0.37
C LEU A 133 -1.59 3.58 0.42
N ASN A 134 -0.97 3.01 1.45
CA ASN A 134 -0.82 1.57 1.64
C ASN A 134 -1.01 1.22 3.13
N PRO A 135 -2.26 1.18 3.63
CA PRO A 135 -2.52 0.88 5.03
C PRO A 135 -2.14 -0.55 5.40
N ALA A 136 -1.63 -0.74 6.63
CA ALA A 136 -1.13 -2.00 7.14
C ALA A 136 -2.21 -2.89 7.75
N SER A 137 -3.32 -2.31 8.24
CA SER A 137 -4.36 -3.04 8.96
C SER A 137 -5.78 -2.64 8.53
N TYR A 138 -6.76 -3.40 9.04
CA TYR A 138 -8.16 -3.10 8.80
C TYR A 138 -8.59 -1.74 9.39
N SER A 139 -8.22 -1.46 10.64
CA SER A 139 -8.55 -0.22 11.31
C SER A 139 -7.85 0.99 10.68
N GLU A 140 -6.60 0.84 10.26
CA GLU A 140 -5.90 1.90 9.54
C GLU A 140 -6.52 2.15 8.16
N ALA A 141 -6.94 1.09 7.45
CA ALA A 141 -7.63 1.22 6.16
C ALA A 141 -8.95 1.99 6.29
N ILE A 142 -9.71 1.81 7.38
CA ILE A 142 -10.90 2.63 7.66
C ILE A 142 -10.53 4.10 7.75
N LYS A 143 -9.51 4.46 8.54
CA LYS A 143 -9.08 5.86 8.73
C LYS A 143 -8.60 6.49 7.42
N VAL A 144 -7.90 5.72 6.59
CA VAL A 144 -7.50 6.15 5.24
C VAL A 144 -8.72 6.41 4.35
N ILE A 145 -9.73 5.55 4.39
CA ILE A 145 -10.97 5.74 3.62
C ILE A 145 -11.75 6.96 4.11
N GLU A 146 -11.84 7.16 5.42
CA GLU A 146 -12.44 8.37 6.01
C GLU A 146 -11.71 9.62 5.53
N TYR A 147 -10.38 9.65 5.62
CA TYR A 147 -9.57 10.75 5.10
C TYR A 147 -9.89 11.05 3.62
N LEU A 148 -9.90 10.02 2.76
CA LEU A 148 -10.20 10.19 1.33
C LEU A 148 -11.62 10.69 1.06
N CYS A 149 -12.58 10.31 1.90
CA CYS A 149 -13.98 10.74 1.77
C CYS A 149 -14.22 12.15 2.32
N GLU A 150 -13.54 12.55 3.39
CA GLU A 150 -13.76 13.82 4.10
C GLU A 150 -12.91 14.96 3.56
N THR A 151 -11.71 14.64 2.99
CA THR A 151 -10.80 15.66 2.44
C THR A 151 -11.24 16.07 1.04
N GLU A 152 -11.07 17.35 0.69
CA GLU A 152 -11.15 17.82 -0.68
C GLU A 152 -9.92 17.33 -1.45
N LEU A 153 -10.14 16.39 -2.38
CA LEU A 153 -9.05 15.79 -3.16
C LEU A 153 -8.62 16.75 -4.27
N ASP A 154 -7.33 16.99 -4.37
CA ASP A 154 -6.71 17.92 -5.33
C ASP A 154 -5.94 17.21 -6.46
N SER A 155 -5.86 15.89 -6.42
CA SER A 155 -5.05 15.06 -7.31
C SER A 155 -5.50 13.60 -7.27
N PRO A 156 -4.99 12.73 -8.17
CA PRO A 156 -5.31 11.30 -8.09
C PRO A 156 -4.61 10.61 -6.93
N TYR A 157 -5.30 9.64 -6.32
CA TYR A 157 -4.80 8.79 -5.25
C TYR A 157 -4.79 7.32 -5.68
N TYR A 158 -3.74 6.60 -5.36
CA TYR A 158 -3.67 5.15 -5.44
C TYR A 158 -3.77 4.58 -4.02
N LEU A 159 -4.88 3.89 -3.73
CA LEU A 159 -5.11 3.18 -2.48
C LEU A 159 -4.80 1.69 -2.68
N ARG A 160 -3.75 1.20 -2.05
CA ARG A 160 -3.24 -0.16 -2.16
C ARG A 160 -3.79 -1.03 -1.03
N LEU A 161 -4.52 -2.11 -1.35
CA LEU A 161 -5.21 -2.94 -0.37
C LEU A 161 -4.91 -4.43 -0.55
N GLY A 162 -4.58 -5.11 0.55
CA GLY A 162 -4.30 -6.53 0.59
C GLY A 162 -5.57 -7.41 0.64
N ARG A 163 -5.41 -8.65 0.20
CA ARG A 163 -6.42 -9.72 0.26
C ARG A 163 -6.32 -10.55 1.55
N GLN A 164 -5.11 -10.73 2.08
CA GLN A 164 -4.87 -11.56 3.25
C GLN A 164 -5.40 -10.89 4.52
N PRO A 165 -5.94 -11.69 5.46
CA PRO A 165 -6.22 -11.21 6.80
C PRO A 165 -4.89 -10.89 7.52
N VAL A 166 -4.81 -9.71 8.11
CA VAL A 166 -3.65 -9.23 8.87
C VAL A 166 -4.04 -8.94 10.31
N GLU A 167 -3.05 -8.82 11.17
CA GLU A 167 -3.24 -8.30 12.52
C GLU A 167 -3.81 -6.88 12.45
N ASP A 168 -4.64 -6.53 13.42
CA ASP A 168 -5.28 -5.22 13.44
C ASP A 168 -4.52 -4.28 14.37
N TRP A 169 -4.14 -3.14 13.83
CA TRP A 169 -3.42 -2.07 14.50
C TRP A 169 -4.30 -0.83 14.53
N ASP A 170 -4.80 -0.48 15.70
CA ASP A 170 -5.58 0.75 15.87
C ASP A 170 -4.66 1.96 16.09
N MET A 171 -3.96 2.33 15.02
CA MET A 171 -3.03 3.46 14.99
C MET A 171 -3.73 4.74 14.50
N PRO A 172 -3.30 5.93 14.93
CA PRO A 172 -3.74 7.17 14.30
C PRO A 172 -3.27 7.18 12.84
N PHE A 173 -4.04 7.80 11.95
CA PHE A 173 -3.62 8.05 10.58
C PHE A 173 -3.50 9.56 10.33
N GLU A 174 -2.36 9.97 9.83
CA GLU A 174 -2.12 11.31 9.33
C GLU A 174 -1.47 11.21 7.95
N PHE A 175 -2.05 11.90 6.96
CA PHE A 175 -1.55 11.84 5.59
C PHE A 175 -0.13 12.40 5.49
N GLY A 176 0.77 11.64 4.89
CA GLY A 176 2.17 12.03 4.73
C GLY A 176 3.05 11.75 5.95
N LYS A 177 2.51 11.13 7.03
CA LYS A 177 3.28 10.81 8.25
C LYS A 177 3.47 9.32 8.44
N GLY A 178 4.69 8.96 8.87
CA GLY A 178 5.04 7.63 9.36
C GLY A 178 4.70 7.49 10.84
N GLN A 179 4.74 6.25 11.35
CA GLN A 179 4.35 5.94 12.73
C GLN A 179 5.32 4.94 13.35
N VAL A 180 5.90 5.27 14.48
CA VAL A 180 6.73 4.34 15.27
C VAL A 180 5.80 3.34 15.97
N ILE A 181 5.95 2.06 15.65
CA ILE A 181 5.16 0.94 16.21
C ILE A 181 5.89 0.27 17.37
N ALA A 182 7.21 0.15 17.26
CA ALA A 182 8.12 -0.27 18.31
C ALA A 182 9.33 0.65 18.28
N ASP A 183 9.86 1.01 19.45
CA ASP A 183 11.02 1.89 19.54
C ASP A 183 12.30 1.09 19.85
N GLY A 184 13.43 1.55 19.30
CA GLY A 184 14.74 0.93 19.43
C GLY A 184 15.84 1.86 18.91
N GLU A 185 17.08 1.62 19.31
CA GLU A 185 18.22 2.50 19.01
C GLU A 185 19.28 1.87 18.09
N ASP A 186 19.25 0.52 17.90
CA ASP A 186 20.28 -0.16 17.11
C ASP A 186 19.88 -0.31 15.65
N ILE A 187 18.64 -0.70 15.39
CA ILE A 187 18.12 -1.00 14.06
C ILE A 187 16.80 -0.27 13.84
N THR A 188 16.62 0.34 12.67
CA THR A 188 15.29 0.79 12.21
C THR A 188 14.84 -0.03 10.99
N ILE A 189 13.59 -0.52 11.03
CA ILE A 189 12.93 -1.21 9.93
C ILE A 189 11.69 -0.40 9.51
N PHE A 190 11.74 0.19 8.33
CA PHE A 190 10.58 0.81 7.71
C PHE A 190 9.76 -0.24 6.98
N ALA A 191 8.45 -0.30 7.22
CA ALA A 191 7.54 -1.23 6.57
C ALA A 191 6.31 -0.51 6.04
N THR A 192 5.62 -1.09 5.06
CA THR A 192 4.40 -0.53 4.50
C THR A 192 3.38 -1.60 4.15
N GLY A 193 2.12 -1.34 4.46
CA GLY A 193 1.01 -2.24 4.13
C GLY A 193 1.03 -3.54 4.91
N CYS A 194 0.42 -4.55 4.34
CA CYS A 194 0.09 -5.81 5.02
C CYS A 194 1.26 -6.61 5.59
N ILE A 195 2.50 -6.28 5.25
CA ILE A 195 3.71 -6.95 5.76
C ILE A 195 4.11 -6.47 7.17
N LEU A 196 3.48 -5.39 7.69
CA LEU A 196 3.84 -4.81 8.98
C LEU A 196 3.83 -5.81 10.13
N GLY A 197 2.85 -6.73 10.15
CA GLY A 197 2.75 -7.78 11.17
C GLY A 197 3.96 -8.71 11.18
N ASP A 198 4.40 -9.18 10.00
CA ASP A 198 5.59 -10.02 9.87
C ASP A 198 6.85 -9.27 10.30
N VAL A 199 6.95 -7.97 10.02
CA VAL A 199 8.07 -7.11 10.44
C VAL A 199 8.09 -6.94 11.96
N PHE A 200 6.94 -6.72 12.58
CA PHE A 200 6.83 -6.60 14.03
C PHE A 200 7.19 -7.90 14.75
N GLU A 201 6.76 -9.07 14.23
CA GLU A 201 7.20 -10.37 14.77
C GLU A 201 8.71 -10.59 14.53
N ALA A 202 9.24 -10.17 13.37
CA ALA A 202 10.67 -10.24 13.12
C ALA A 202 11.49 -9.40 14.11
N SER A 203 11.01 -8.20 14.49
CA SER A 203 11.68 -7.36 15.49
C SER A 203 11.82 -8.07 16.83
N LYS A 204 10.78 -8.75 17.31
CA LYS A 204 10.83 -9.54 18.53
C LYS A 204 11.85 -10.69 18.45
N ILE A 205 11.87 -11.41 17.32
CA ILE A 205 12.85 -12.48 17.11
C ILE A 205 14.28 -11.94 17.14
N ILE A 206 14.53 -10.76 16.55
CA ILE A 206 15.85 -10.11 16.58
C ILE A 206 16.24 -9.77 18.01
N GLU A 207 15.36 -9.13 18.77
CA GLU A 207 15.59 -8.74 20.16
C GLU A 207 15.81 -9.95 21.09
N GLU A 208 15.05 -11.03 20.90
CA GLU A 208 15.20 -12.27 21.67
C GLU A 208 16.49 -13.03 21.32
N THR A 209 16.95 -12.93 20.06
CA THR A 209 18.11 -13.70 19.57
C THR A 209 19.42 -12.93 19.78
N THR A 210 19.35 -11.60 19.79
CA THR A 210 20.50 -10.70 19.91
C THR A 210 20.31 -9.75 21.09
N SER A 211 21.24 -8.86 21.33
CA SER A 211 21.06 -7.75 22.30
C SER A 211 20.65 -6.44 21.62
N MET A 212 20.32 -6.47 20.34
CA MET A 212 19.98 -5.27 19.57
C MET A 212 18.49 -4.92 19.72
N SER A 213 18.21 -3.66 19.96
CA SER A 213 16.86 -3.09 19.97
C SER A 213 16.41 -2.69 18.56
N VAL A 214 15.12 -2.89 18.25
CA VAL A 214 14.61 -2.67 16.90
C VAL A 214 13.46 -1.65 16.89
N ARG A 215 13.66 -0.54 16.19
CA ARG A 215 12.59 0.39 15.86
C ARG A 215 11.86 -0.09 14.62
N VAL A 216 10.53 -0.20 14.72
CA VAL A 216 9.65 -0.52 13.59
C VAL A 216 8.82 0.71 13.24
N VAL A 217 8.89 1.15 11.99
CA VAL A 217 8.17 2.32 11.49
C VAL A 217 7.19 1.90 10.39
N ASN A 218 5.90 2.13 10.61
CA ASN A 218 4.87 1.98 9.60
C ASN A 218 4.83 3.20 8.69
N MET A 219 4.84 2.99 7.37
CA MET A 219 4.79 4.03 6.34
C MET A 219 3.51 3.89 5.51
N PRO A 220 2.35 4.36 6.01
CA PRO A 220 1.06 4.22 5.32
C PRO A 220 0.93 5.13 4.10
N THR A 221 1.73 6.19 4.01
CA THR A 221 1.83 7.08 2.85
C THR A 221 3.18 6.90 2.19
N LEU A 222 3.19 6.53 0.90
CA LEU A 222 4.41 6.32 0.13
C LEU A 222 4.74 7.48 -0.82
N LYS A 223 3.74 8.32 -1.08
CA LYS A 223 3.90 9.56 -1.84
C LYS A 223 2.80 10.56 -1.46
N PRO A 224 3.13 11.72 -0.85
CA PRO A 224 4.48 12.07 -0.39
C PRO A 224 4.94 11.10 0.70
N ILE A 225 6.25 10.89 0.81
CA ILE A 225 6.81 10.11 1.92
C ILE A 225 7.16 11.06 3.08
N ASP A 226 7.14 10.55 4.30
CA ASP A 226 7.57 11.31 5.49
C ASP A 226 9.11 11.36 5.56
N GLU A 227 9.67 12.45 5.05
CA GLU A 227 11.11 12.68 5.02
C GLU A 227 11.67 12.90 6.43
N GLU A 228 10.90 13.56 7.31
CA GLU A 228 11.32 13.89 8.66
C GLU A 228 11.60 12.63 9.47
N ILE A 229 10.66 11.69 9.54
CA ILE A 229 10.85 10.44 10.31
C ILE A 229 11.98 9.58 9.75
N ILE A 230 12.22 9.61 8.43
CA ILE A 230 13.33 8.87 7.80
C ILE A 230 14.67 9.45 8.27
N VAL A 231 14.81 10.76 8.26
CA VAL A 231 16.03 11.44 8.69
C VAL A 231 16.25 11.25 10.20
N GLU A 232 15.23 11.44 11.04
CA GLU A 232 15.30 11.21 12.48
C GLU A 232 15.74 9.78 12.82
N CYS A 233 15.21 8.79 12.12
CA CYS A 233 15.63 7.41 12.29
C CYS A 233 17.08 7.18 11.85
N ALA A 234 17.51 7.80 10.75
CA ALA A 234 18.87 7.66 10.25
C ALA A 234 19.91 8.35 11.18
N GLU A 235 19.52 9.41 11.88
CA GLU A 235 20.36 10.08 12.87
C GLU A 235 20.47 9.30 14.20
N SER A 236 19.44 8.52 14.54
CA SER A 236 19.30 7.89 15.85
C SER A 236 19.55 6.38 15.87
N THR A 237 19.67 5.71 14.71
CA THR A 237 19.96 4.28 14.65
C THR A 237 21.13 3.97 13.71
N ASN A 238 21.85 2.86 13.99
CA ASN A 238 23.06 2.51 13.26
C ASN A 238 22.79 1.80 11.93
N MET A 239 21.64 1.15 11.81
CA MET A 239 21.30 0.30 10.65
C MET A 239 19.86 0.51 10.21
N LEU A 240 19.68 0.68 8.91
CA LEU A 240 18.40 0.97 8.30
C LEU A 240 18.00 -0.14 7.33
N PHE A 241 16.77 -0.59 7.48
CA PHE A 241 16.14 -1.59 6.60
C PHE A 241 14.80 -1.09 6.10
N THR A 242 14.42 -1.53 4.89
CA THR A 242 13.03 -1.45 4.43
C THR A 242 12.50 -2.85 4.14
N VAL A 243 11.22 -3.08 4.46
CA VAL A 243 10.53 -4.34 4.15
C VAL A 243 9.23 -4.03 3.43
N GLU A 244 9.03 -4.65 2.26
CA GLU A 244 7.87 -4.43 1.42
C GLU A 244 7.44 -5.70 0.66
N ASP A 245 6.14 -6.03 0.68
CA ASP A 245 5.57 -7.06 -0.22
C ASP A 245 5.35 -6.45 -1.61
N HIS A 246 6.47 -6.22 -2.28
CA HIS A 246 6.60 -5.52 -3.55
C HIS A 246 8.02 -5.73 -4.10
N SER A 247 8.27 -5.39 -5.36
CA SER A 247 9.63 -5.29 -5.90
C SER A 247 10.46 -4.27 -5.13
N VAL A 248 11.72 -4.58 -4.84
CA VAL A 248 12.68 -3.61 -4.23
C VAL A 248 13.02 -2.45 -5.17
N VAL A 249 12.64 -2.57 -6.45
CA VAL A 249 12.88 -1.54 -7.46
C VAL A 249 11.71 -0.56 -7.50
N GLY A 250 11.94 0.68 -7.13
CA GLY A 250 10.96 1.77 -7.23
C GLY A 250 9.90 1.82 -6.10
N GLY A 251 9.86 0.85 -5.17
CA GLY A 251 8.94 0.80 -4.03
C GLY A 251 9.37 1.65 -2.83
N LEU A 252 9.02 1.18 -1.61
CA LEU A 252 9.35 1.84 -0.34
C LEU A 252 10.87 2.03 -0.20
N GLY A 253 11.64 0.96 -0.43
CA GLY A 253 13.10 1.01 -0.29
C GLY A 253 13.75 2.04 -1.22
N SER A 254 13.20 2.27 -2.41
CA SER A 254 13.66 3.33 -3.29
C SER A 254 13.26 4.72 -2.78
N ALA A 255 12.04 4.87 -2.25
CA ALA A 255 11.59 6.15 -1.68
C ALA A 255 12.43 6.58 -0.47
N VAL A 256 12.73 5.63 0.44
CA VAL A 256 13.61 5.89 1.58
C VAL A 256 15.03 6.20 1.11
N SER A 257 15.55 5.48 0.10
CA SER A 257 16.89 5.77 -0.47
C SER A 257 16.98 7.17 -1.06
N ASP A 258 15.95 7.65 -1.74
CA ASP A 258 15.92 9.00 -2.34
C ASP A 258 16.10 10.05 -1.22
N VAL A 259 15.34 9.93 -0.13
CA VAL A 259 15.43 10.84 1.05
C VAL A 259 16.81 10.77 1.70
N LEU A 260 17.31 9.56 1.97
CA LEU A 260 18.61 9.38 2.61
C LEU A 260 19.75 9.96 1.77
N THR A 261 19.71 9.78 0.45
CA THR A 261 20.74 10.30 -0.44
C THR A 261 20.75 11.82 -0.46
N GLU A 262 19.59 12.47 -0.36
CA GLU A 262 19.44 13.91 -0.42
C GLU A 262 19.74 14.60 0.92
N HIS A 263 19.26 14.03 2.03
CA HIS A 263 19.25 14.71 3.34
C HIS A 263 20.23 14.14 4.36
N PHE A 264 20.41 12.82 4.41
CA PHE A 264 21.28 12.15 5.39
C PHE A 264 21.86 10.85 4.80
N PRO A 265 22.97 10.90 4.05
CA PRO A 265 23.55 9.73 3.40
C PRO A 265 23.87 8.59 4.39
N ALA A 266 23.12 7.50 4.31
CA ALA A 266 23.26 6.33 5.15
C ALA A 266 23.09 5.04 4.33
N LYS A 267 23.68 3.93 4.85
CA LYS A 267 23.48 2.60 4.24
C LYS A 267 22.06 2.11 4.53
N LEU A 268 21.36 1.68 3.50
CA LEU A 268 20.03 1.10 3.57
C LEU A 268 20.03 -0.29 2.95
N SER A 269 19.51 -1.28 3.68
CA SER A 269 19.24 -2.62 3.15
C SER A 269 17.76 -2.79 2.83
N LYS A 270 17.47 -3.29 1.62
CA LYS A 270 16.10 -3.45 1.12
C LYS A 270 15.70 -4.93 1.14
N ILE A 271 14.56 -5.22 1.75
CA ILE A 271 13.96 -6.56 1.81
C ILE A 271 12.62 -6.52 1.06
N GLY A 272 12.49 -7.32 0.02
CA GLY A 272 11.36 -7.41 -0.88
C GLY A 272 11.68 -8.37 -2.02
N LEU A 273 10.93 -8.31 -3.11
CA LEU A 273 11.18 -9.13 -4.29
C LEU A 273 12.36 -8.59 -5.09
N ASN A 274 13.42 -9.39 -5.22
CA ASN A 274 14.65 -9.03 -5.92
C ASN A 274 14.57 -9.38 -7.41
N ASP A 275 13.88 -8.55 -8.20
CA ASP A 275 13.77 -8.65 -9.66
C ASP A 275 13.33 -10.05 -10.15
N VAL A 276 12.30 -10.60 -9.50
CA VAL A 276 11.75 -11.92 -9.81
C VAL A 276 10.23 -11.89 -9.87
N PHE A 277 9.67 -12.76 -10.70
CA PHE A 277 8.25 -13.10 -10.66
C PHE A 277 8.04 -14.37 -9.84
N PRO A 278 7.23 -14.33 -8.76
CA PRO A 278 6.92 -15.51 -7.96
C PRO A 278 6.05 -16.51 -8.73
N GLU A 279 6.14 -17.77 -8.36
CA GLU A 279 5.23 -18.81 -8.81
C GLU A 279 3.88 -18.78 -8.11
N SER A 280 2.95 -19.64 -8.56
CA SER A 280 1.67 -19.88 -7.90
C SER A 280 1.86 -20.86 -6.74
N ALA A 281 1.64 -20.41 -5.51
CA ALA A 281 1.72 -21.22 -4.29
C ALA A 281 0.86 -20.62 -3.17
N PRO A 282 0.65 -21.31 -2.02
CA PRO A 282 0.06 -20.68 -0.85
C PRO A 282 0.87 -19.45 -0.39
N PRO A 283 0.23 -18.37 0.09
CA PRO A 283 0.93 -17.15 0.48
C PRO A 283 2.07 -17.36 1.49
N ALA A 284 1.86 -18.23 2.51
CA ALA A 284 2.89 -18.52 3.51
C ALA A 284 4.16 -19.15 2.88
N ASP A 285 3.98 -20.06 1.91
CA ASP A 285 5.10 -20.69 1.22
C ASP A 285 5.87 -19.69 0.35
N LEU A 286 5.14 -18.73 -0.27
CA LEU A 286 5.76 -17.64 -1.03
C LEU A 286 6.56 -16.70 -0.12
N TYR A 287 5.98 -16.28 1.00
CA TYR A 287 6.67 -15.41 1.95
C TYR A 287 7.92 -16.07 2.53
N GLU A 288 7.85 -17.36 2.88
CA GLU A 288 9.00 -18.12 3.33
C GLU A 288 10.09 -18.23 2.24
N LYS A 289 9.69 -18.59 1.02
CA LYS A 289 10.63 -18.77 -0.10
C LYS A 289 11.32 -17.47 -0.52
N TYR A 290 10.57 -16.36 -0.55
CA TYR A 290 11.07 -15.07 -1.02
C TYR A 290 11.59 -14.16 0.11
N GLY A 291 11.73 -14.70 1.32
CA GLY A 291 12.38 -14.00 2.42
C GLY A 291 11.52 -12.94 3.11
N LEU A 292 10.20 -13.05 3.04
CA LEU A 292 9.23 -12.11 3.62
C LEU A 292 8.44 -12.68 4.81
N SER A 293 8.68 -13.93 5.24
CA SER A 293 8.19 -14.40 6.53
C SER A 293 8.95 -13.74 7.69
N ALA A 294 8.34 -13.62 8.86
CA ALA A 294 8.96 -13.01 10.04
C ALA A 294 10.34 -13.61 10.35
N ASN A 295 10.46 -14.95 10.30
CA ASN A 295 11.74 -15.64 10.52
C ASN A 295 12.80 -15.23 9.47
N LYS A 296 12.43 -15.17 8.18
CA LYS A 296 13.36 -14.83 7.11
C LYS A 296 13.79 -13.36 7.14
N ILE A 297 12.88 -12.47 7.50
CA ILE A 297 13.21 -11.06 7.73
C ILE A 297 14.23 -10.97 8.89
N ALA A 298 13.96 -11.64 10.02
CA ALA A 298 14.86 -11.63 11.17
C ALA A 298 16.24 -12.23 10.83
N GLU A 299 16.28 -13.42 10.18
CA GLU A 299 17.54 -14.03 9.71
C GLU A 299 18.37 -13.07 8.85
N ARG A 300 17.71 -12.37 7.92
CA ARG A 300 18.37 -11.43 7.00
C ARG A 300 18.91 -10.22 7.76
N VAL A 301 18.12 -9.61 8.64
CA VAL A 301 18.53 -8.46 9.44
C VAL A 301 19.70 -8.83 10.35
N ILE A 302 19.63 -9.94 11.08
CA ILE A 302 20.71 -10.42 11.98
C ILE A 302 22.00 -10.66 11.19
N SER A 303 21.91 -11.36 10.05
CA SER A 303 23.08 -11.65 9.21
C SER A 303 23.79 -10.38 8.72
N GLU A 304 23.04 -9.34 8.32
CA GLU A 304 23.62 -8.09 7.83
C GLU A 304 24.09 -7.16 8.96
N SER A 305 23.57 -7.36 10.17
CA SER A 305 23.95 -6.56 11.35
C SER A 305 25.21 -7.05 12.03
N MET A 306 25.59 -8.32 11.82
CA MET A 306 26.78 -8.93 12.43
C MET A 306 28.00 -9.00 11.44
N GLY A 307 27.84 -8.64 10.18
CA GLY A 307 28.86 -8.66 9.14
C GLY A 307 29.34 -7.28 8.76
#